data_1f7b25bf37eb829ab653b5588f4efb4b
#
_entry.id   1f7b25bf37eb829ab653b5588f4efb4b
#
_cell.length_a   1.000
_cell.length_b   1.000
_cell.length_c   1.000
_cell.angle_alpha   90.00
_cell.angle_beta   90.00
_cell.angle_gamma   90.00
#
_symmetry.space_group_name_H-M   'P 1'
#
loop_
_entity.id
_entity.type
_entity.pdbx_description
1 polymer ?
#
loop_
_entity_poly.entity_id
_entity_poly.type
_entity_poly.pdbx_seq_one_letter_code
_entity_poly.pdbx_strand_id
1 'polypeptide(L)'
;MLFRSLDHGLKGGHFAVHSFLSGVLNSEAQNRPQGNVTIDQFMADEIGHETRFPSLTVGSEGGIHGGCQIAWTKAGVRVPPISGPAELFDRLFVEDSADRRDRRDRDHRLQASVLDAVLGEANGLARRVNREDKEKLDEYFTSIRDVEKRLELRRRWASQPKPKPPFERPANRSRVADLPLLYELIALALQTDSTRIATLEIGGDYLPQDLGIDKSYHGLSHHGNDEAAIRHLITLETHQIEQFGKFIAQIGRAHV
;
A
#
# COMPACT_ATOMS: atom_id res chain seq x y z
N MET A 1 -20.03 -12.52 13.21
CA MET A 1 -20.99 -11.58 12.64
C MET A 1 -20.46 -11.12 11.30
N LEU A 2 -20.98 -11.67 10.21
CA LEU A 2 -20.57 -11.26 8.86
C LEU A 2 -21.09 -9.83 8.65
N PHE A 3 -20.19 -8.87 8.52
CA PHE A 3 -20.54 -7.55 8.04
C PHE A 3 -21.00 -7.65 6.58
N ARG A 4 -22.26 -7.95 6.37
CA ARG A 4 -22.94 -7.73 5.10
C ARG A 4 -23.30 -6.25 5.00
N SER A 5 -22.28 -5.42 4.88
CA SER A 5 -22.51 -3.97 4.92
C SER A 5 -23.05 -3.41 3.60
N LEU A 6 -22.85 -4.10 2.47
CA LEU A 6 -23.28 -3.62 1.16
C LEU A 6 -23.70 -4.82 0.29
N ASP A 7 -24.80 -4.68 -0.41
CA ASP A 7 -25.19 -5.58 -1.50
C ASP A 7 -24.39 -5.19 -2.76
N HIS A 8 -23.16 -5.69 -2.85
CA HIS A 8 -22.22 -5.38 -3.93
C HIS A 8 -22.08 -6.52 -4.96
N GLY A 9 -22.93 -7.53 -4.89
CA GLY A 9 -22.91 -8.66 -5.83
C GLY A 9 -21.69 -9.57 -5.76
N LEU A 10 -20.77 -9.36 -4.81
CA LEU A 10 -19.58 -10.21 -4.63
C LEU A 10 -19.98 -11.58 -4.11
N LYS A 11 -19.56 -12.62 -4.83
CA LYS A 11 -19.71 -14.02 -4.45
C LYS A 11 -18.33 -14.60 -4.13
N GLY A 12 -18.11 -14.98 -2.88
CA GLY A 12 -16.88 -15.62 -2.42
C GLY A 12 -15.81 -14.63 -1.91
N GLY A 13 -15.17 -15.01 -0.79
CA GLY A 13 -14.24 -14.15 -0.05
C GLY A 13 -12.95 -13.80 -0.81
N HIS A 14 -12.41 -14.72 -1.61
CA HIS A 14 -11.12 -14.55 -2.29
C HIS A 14 -11.15 -13.45 -3.35
N PHE A 15 -12.28 -13.25 -4.00
CA PHE A 15 -12.44 -12.19 -5.02
C PHE A 15 -12.82 -10.84 -4.43
N ALA A 16 -13.20 -10.78 -3.15
CA ALA A 16 -13.57 -9.54 -2.47
C ALA A 16 -12.36 -8.65 -2.20
N VAL A 17 -11.17 -9.22 -2.05
CA VAL A 17 -9.93 -8.49 -1.76
C VAL A 17 -9.67 -7.40 -2.79
N HIS A 18 -9.78 -7.73 -4.08
CA HIS A 18 -9.60 -6.76 -5.17
C HIS A 18 -10.58 -5.60 -5.10
N SER A 19 -11.82 -5.89 -4.73
CA SER A 19 -12.92 -4.90 -4.70
C SER A 19 -12.92 -4.05 -3.43
N PHE A 20 -12.16 -4.41 -2.40
CA PHE A 20 -12.27 -3.80 -1.06
C PHE A 20 -11.99 -2.29 -1.07
N LEU A 21 -10.95 -1.87 -1.75
CA LEU A 21 -10.57 -0.45 -1.85
C LEU A 21 -10.84 0.16 -3.23
N SER A 22 -11.15 -0.63 -4.25
CA SER A 22 -11.44 -0.14 -5.60
C SER A 22 -12.92 0.01 -5.88
N GLY A 23 -13.79 -0.75 -5.20
CA GLY A 23 -15.21 -0.86 -5.53
C GLY A 23 -15.48 -1.59 -6.85
N VAL A 24 -14.46 -2.10 -7.55
CA VAL A 24 -14.57 -2.78 -8.85
C VAL A 24 -14.63 -4.28 -8.65
N LEU A 25 -15.58 -4.96 -9.26
CA LEU A 25 -15.66 -6.41 -9.21
C LEU A 25 -14.46 -7.05 -9.92
N ASN A 26 -13.89 -8.11 -9.34
CA ASN A 26 -12.76 -8.82 -9.93
C ASN A 26 -13.04 -9.27 -11.39
N SER A 27 -14.28 -9.65 -11.71
CA SER A 27 -14.71 -10.01 -13.06
C SER A 27 -14.68 -8.84 -14.05
N GLU A 28 -14.75 -7.61 -13.57
CA GLU A 28 -14.72 -6.39 -14.39
C GLU A 28 -13.32 -5.79 -14.48
N ALA A 29 -12.46 -6.10 -13.49
CA ALA A 29 -11.14 -5.51 -13.34
C ALA A 29 -10.25 -5.69 -14.57
N GLN A 30 -10.32 -6.85 -15.23
CA GLN A 30 -9.54 -7.16 -16.43
C GLN A 30 -9.88 -6.27 -17.62
N ASN A 31 -11.13 -5.81 -17.69
CA ASN A 31 -11.64 -4.97 -18.78
C ASN A 31 -11.55 -3.46 -18.46
N ARG A 32 -11.14 -3.11 -17.27
CA ARG A 32 -11.04 -1.72 -16.79
C ARG A 32 -9.72 -1.47 -16.05
N PRO A 33 -8.56 -1.64 -16.69
CA PRO A 33 -7.28 -1.52 -15.99
C PRO A 33 -7.12 -0.16 -15.30
N GLN A 34 -7.58 0.92 -15.90
CA GLN A 34 -7.53 2.25 -15.32
C GLN A 34 -8.63 2.53 -14.28
N GLY A 35 -9.72 1.76 -14.29
CA GLY A 35 -10.80 1.86 -13.31
C GLY A 35 -10.52 1.13 -12.01
N ASN A 36 -9.36 0.45 -11.89
CA ASN A 36 -8.98 -0.35 -10.73
C ASN A 36 -8.25 0.44 -9.65
N VAL A 37 -8.09 1.74 -9.79
CA VAL A 37 -7.44 2.57 -8.77
C VAL A 37 -8.15 2.40 -7.43
N THR A 38 -7.37 2.13 -6.40
CA THR A 38 -7.89 2.03 -5.04
C THR A 38 -7.95 3.40 -4.38
N ILE A 39 -8.86 3.56 -3.42
CA ILE A 39 -9.12 4.86 -2.77
C ILE A 39 -7.85 5.47 -2.16
N ASP A 40 -6.98 4.66 -1.59
CA ASP A 40 -5.69 5.09 -1.04
C ASP A 40 -4.78 5.67 -2.12
N GLN A 41 -4.75 5.05 -3.30
CA GLN A 41 -3.93 5.54 -4.41
C GLN A 41 -4.59 6.71 -5.14
N PHE A 42 -5.91 6.75 -5.20
CA PHE A 42 -6.63 7.92 -5.68
C PHE A 42 -6.33 9.15 -4.80
N MET A 43 -6.42 9.00 -3.47
CA MET A 43 -6.04 10.06 -2.54
C MET A 43 -4.55 10.42 -2.64
N ALA A 44 -3.67 9.44 -2.87
CA ALA A 44 -2.24 9.68 -3.05
C ALA A 44 -1.92 10.52 -4.30
N ASP A 45 -2.68 10.35 -5.37
CA ASP A 45 -2.54 11.18 -6.57
C ASP A 45 -3.00 12.62 -6.32
N GLU A 46 -4.02 12.83 -5.47
CA GLU A 46 -4.56 14.17 -5.18
C GLU A 46 -3.72 14.95 -4.16
N ILE A 47 -3.39 14.35 -3.02
CA ILE A 47 -2.73 15.06 -1.89
C ILE A 47 -1.34 14.53 -1.52
N GLY A 48 -0.92 13.40 -2.11
CA GLY A 48 0.36 12.76 -1.75
C GLY A 48 1.60 13.57 -2.14
N HIS A 49 1.43 14.58 -3.00
CA HIS A 49 2.53 15.49 -3.38
C HIS A 49 2.96 16.43 -2.24
N GLU A 50 2.18 16.56 -1.18
CA GLU A 50 2.47 17.41 -0.04
C GLU A 50 3.40 16.73 0.99
N THR A 51 3.54 15.41 0.93
CA THR A 51 4.28 14.62 1.91
C THR A 51 5.45 13.85 1.29
N ARG A 52 6.37 13.35 2.13
CA ARG A 52 7.53 12.57 1.70
C ARG A 52 7.11 11.28 0.97
N PHE A 53 6.10 10.60 1.52
CA PHE A 53 5.52 9.39 0.94
C PHE A 53 4.08 9.68 0.54
N PRO A 54 3.75 9.64 -0.76
CA PRO A 54 2.38 9.86 -1.23
C PRO A 54 1.36 8.95 -0.53
N SER A 55 1.77 7.71 -0.28
CA SER A 55 1.07 6.73 0.55
C SER A 55 2.07 5.73 1.13
N LEU A 56 1.70 5.06 2.21
CA LEU A 56 2.39 3.91 2.76
C LEU A 56 1.46 2.70 2.70
N THR A 57 1.81 1.71 1.90
CA THR A 57 1.14 0.42 1.88
C THR A 57 1.98 -0.56 2.69
N VAL A 58 1.45 -1.03 3.80
CA VAL A 58 2.12 -1.95 4.72
C VAL A 58 1.43 -3.30 4.66
N GLY A 59 2.19 -4.38 4.51
CA GLY A 59 1.60 -5.70 4.36
C GLY A 59 2.63 -6.80 4.20
N SER A 60 2.30 -7.85 3.47
CA SER A 60 3.22 -8.91 3.09
C SER A 60 3.34 -9.03 1.58
N GLU A 61 4.53 -9.44 1.10
CA GLU A 61 4.73 -9.70 -0.33
C GLU A 61 3.78 -10.80 -0.87
N GLY A 62 3.42 -11.76 -0.01
CA GLY A 62 2.43 -12.79 -0.32
C GLY A 62 0.99 -12.28 -0.41
N GLY A 63 0.73 -11.02 -0.03
CA GLY A 63 -0.59 -10.44 -0.02
C GLY A 63 -1.52 -11.05 1.04
N ILE A 64 -2.80 -10.76 0.94
CA ILE A 64 -3.83 -11.26 1.86
C ILE A 64 -4.04 -12.76 1.64
N HIS A 65 -4.10 -13.18 0.40
CA HIS A 65 -4.26 -14.58 0.02
C HIS A 65 -3.77 -14.79 -1.42
N GLY A 66 -2.85 -15.75 -1.62
CA GLY A 66 -2.37 -16.12 -2.96
C GLY A 66 -1.79 -14.96 -3.78
N GLY A 67 -1.15 -13.98 -3.15
CA GLY A 67 -0.60 -12.81 -3.81
C GLY A 67 -1.60 -11.68 -4.08
N CYS A 68 -2.82 -11.78 -3.57
CA CYS A 68 -3.80 -10.70 -3.68
C CYS A 68 -3.39 -9.51 -2.83
N GLN A 69 -3.14 -8.38 -3.46
CA GLN A 69 -2.83 -7.11 -2.80
C GLN A 69 -3.99 -6.15 -2.97
N ILE A 70 -4.15 -5.27 -1.98
CA ILE A 70 -5.33 -4.39 -1.92
C ILE A 70 -5.10 -3.00 -2.51
N ALA A 71 -3.86 -2.59 -2.77
CA ALA A 71 -3.51 -1.27 -3.28
C ALA A 71 -3.09 -1.31 -4.77
N TRP A 72 -3.76 -0.49 -5.59
CA TRP A 72 -3.57 -0.44 -7.04
C TRP A 72 -3.54 1.00 -7.53
N THR A 73 -2.55 1.31 -8.34
CA THR A 73 -2.44 2.64 -8.98
C THR A 73 -3.45 2.80 -10.10
N LYS A 74 -3.67 4.05 -10.53
CA LYS A 74 -4.52 4.38 -11.68
C LYS A 74 -4.07 3.70 -12.99
N ALA A 75 -2.79 3.40 -13.12
CA ALA A 75 -2.24 2.66 -14.25
C ALA A 75 -2.45 1.12 -14.15
N GLY A 76 -3.23 0.63 -13.18
CA GLY A 76 -3.48 -0.79 -12.99
C GLY A 76 -2.28 -1.57 -12.43
N VAL A 77 -1.30 -0.89 -11.83
CA VAL A 77 -0.11 -1.49 -11.25
C VAL A 77 -0.31 -1.69 -9.75
N ARG A 78 0.02 -2.88 -9.26
CA ARG A 78 0.01 -3.17 -7.83
C ARG A 78 1.05 -2.33 -7.10
N VAL A 79 0.70 -1.84 -5.92
CA VAL A 79 1.64 -1.16 -5.04
C VAL A 79 2.34 -2.21 -4.17
N PRO A 80 3.66 -2.39 -4.29
CA PRO A 80 4.38 -3.33 -3.44
C PRO A 80 4.27 -2.93 -1.97
N PRO A 81 3.91 -3.85 -1.06
CA PRO A 81 3.80 -3.54 0.34
C PRO A 81 5.17 -3.45 1.01
N ILE A 82 5.22 -2.67 2.09
CA ILE A 82 6.33 -2.64 3.03
C ILE A 82 6.17 -3.84 3.97
N SER A 83 7.16 -4.74 3.99
CA SER A 83 7.04 -6.03 4.67
C SER A 83 7.53 -6.00 6.12
N GLY A 84 6.79 -5.37 7.00
CA GLY A 84 7.06 -5.43 8.43
C GLY A 84 7.70 -4.16 9.03
N PRO A 85 7.84 -4.14 10.37
CA PRO A 85 8.22 -2.93 11.11
C PRO A 85 9.66 -2.49 10.85
N ALA A 86 10.59 -3.40 10.61
CA ALA A 86 11.98 -3.04 10.33
C ALA A 86 12.11 -2.21 9.05
N GLU A 87 11.46 -2.65 7.96
CA GLU A 87 11.50 -1.93 6.69
C GLU A 87 10.73 -0.60 6.78
N LEU A 88 9.58 -0.58 7.46
CA LEU A 88 8.81 0.63 7.66
C LEU A 88 9.61 1.67 8.47
N PHE A 89 10.28 1.23 9.54
CA PHE A 89 11.18 2.07 10.33
C PHE A 89 12.32 2.65 9.48
N ASP A 90 12.99 1.82 8.68
CA ASP A 90 14.07 2.27 7.80
C ASP A 90 13.58 3.32 6.80
N ARG A 91 12.41 3.14 6.22
CA ARG A 91 11.82 4.13 5.32
C ARG A 91 11.55 5.45 5.99
N LEU A 92 11.02 5.44 7.21
CA LEU A 92 10.63 6.65 7.93
C LEU A 92 11.82 7.42 8.50
N PHE A 93 12.80 6.72 9.09
CA PHE A 93 13.78 7.34 9.99
C PHE A 93 15.24 7.18 9.57
N VAL A 94 15.59 6.15 8.79
CA VAL A 94 16.99 5.91 8.44
C VAL A 94 17.35 6.69 7.16
N GLU A 95 18.34 7.57 7.30
CA GLU A 95 18.88 8.31 6.16
C GLU A 95 19.58 7.37 5.16
N ASP A 96 19.45 7.67 3.88
CA ASP A 96 20.20 6.94 2.87
C ASP A 96 21.71 7.16 3.05
N SER A 97 22.49 6.09 2.95
CA SER A 97 23.96 6.21 2.86
C SER A 97 24.37 7.07 1.64
N ALA A 98 25.58 7.64 1.67
CA ALA A 98 26.11 8.40 0.54
C ALA A 98 26.05 7.60 -0.77
N ASP A 99 26.46 6.32 -0.74
CA ASP A 99 26.43 5.44 -1.91
C ASP A 99 25.00 5.21 -2.44
N ARG A 100 24.00 5.08 -1.56
CA ARG A 100 22.59 4.94 -1.95
C ARG A 100 22.07 6.23 -2.55
N ARG A 101 22.44 7.39 -1.99
CA ARG A 101 22.09 8.70 -2.56
C ARG A 101 22.65 8.86 -3.96
N ASP A 102 23.93 8.54 -4.16
CA ASP A 102 24.59 8.65 -5.46
C ASP A 102 23.99 7.69 -6.50
N ARG A 103 23.66 6.45 -6.11
CA ARG A 103 22.96 5.50 -7.01
C ARG A 103 21.60 6.04 -7.39
N ARG A 104 20.81 6.47 -6.42
CA ARG A 104 19.50 7.04 -6.64
C ARG A 104 19.54 8.24 -7.58
N ASP A 105 20.52 9.13 -7.41
CA ASP A 105 20.68 10.32 -8.26
C ASP A 105 21.11 9.96 -9.69
N ARG A 106 21.90 8.88 -9.87
CA ARG A 106 22.19 8.33 -11.20
C ARG A 106 20.95 7.72 -11.85
N ASP A 107 20.23 6.89 -11.11
CA ASP A 107 18.99 6.26 -11.57
C ASP A 107 17.95 7.31 -11.96
N HIS A 108 17.86 8.38 -11.18
CA HIS A 108 16.96 9.50 -11.43
C HIS A 108 17.29 10.21 -12.76
N ARG A 109 18.59 10.51 -12.98
CA ARG A 109 19.03 11.13 -14.26
C ARG A 109 18.75 10.21 -15.44
N LEU A 110 19.00 8.91 -15.29
CA LEU A 110 18.72 7.93 -16.34
C LEU A 110 17.21 7.85 -16.64
N GLN A 111 16.37 7.77 -15.60
CA GLN A 111 14.92 7.71 -15.75
C GLN A 111 14.37 8.99 -16.41
N ALA A 112 14.83 10.18 -16.01
CA ALA A 112 14.46 11.43 -16.64
C ALA A 112 14.84 11.46 -18.12
N SER A 113 16.07 11.04 -18.47
CA SER A 113 16.53 10.98 -19.86
C SER A 113 15.72 9.98 -20.70
N VAL A 114 15.33 8.83 -20.14
CA VAL A 114 14.47 7.86 -20.84
C VAL A 114 13.07 8.45 -21.06
N LEU A 115 12.50 9.14 -20.08
CA LEU A 115 11.19 9.79 -20.20
C LEU A 115 11.21 10.88 -21.26
N ASP A 116 12.24 11.72 -21.29
CA ASP A 116 12.41 12.76 -22.31
C ASP A 116 12.47 12.16 -23.74
N ALA A 117 13.22 11.08 -23.92
CA ALA A 117 13.32 10.39 -25.21
C ALA A 117 11.96 9.81 -25.63
N VAL A 118 11.28 9.13 -24.72
CA VAL A 118 9.96 8.54 -24.95
C VAL A 118 8.91 9.62 -25.27
N LEU A 119 8.92 10.74 -24.56
CA LEU A 119 8.03 11.89 -24.84
C LEU A 119 8.31 12.47 -26.23
N GLY A 120 9.58 12.57 -26.62
CA GLY A 120 9.98 13.04 -27.95
C GLY A 120 9.42 12.15 -29.08
N GLU A 121 9.59 10.83 -28.95
CA GLU A 121 9.08 9.86 -29.91
C GLU A 121 7.54 9.83 -29.96
N ALA A 122 6.88 9.84 -28.81
CA ALA A 122 5.43 9.81 -28.71
C ALA A 122 4.77 11.08 -29.26
N ASN A 123 5.38 12.26 -29.06
CA ASN A 123 4.95 13.52 -29.70
C ASN A 123 5.09 13.47 -31.23
N GLY A 124 6.14 12.83 -31.72
CA GLY A 124 6.32 12.56 -33.17
C GLY A 124 5.21 11.68 -33.74
N LEU A 125 4.84 10.62 -32.98
CA LEU A 125 3.80 9.68 -33.36
C LEU A 125 2.41 10.34 -33.33
N ALA A 126 2.10 11.15 -32.31
CA ALA A 126 0.82 11.84 -32.15
C ALA A 126 0.41 12.71 -33.36
N ARG A 127 1.40 13.17 -34.15
CA ARG A 127 1.17 13.95 -35.38
C ARG A 127 0.76 13.08 -36.57
N ARG A 128 0.92 11.77 -36.48
CA ARG A 128 0.80 10.81 -37.59
C ARG A 128 -0.35 9.82 -37.44
N VAL A 129 -0.99 9.79 -36.28
CA VAL A 129 -2.06 8.84 -35.95
C VAL A 129 -3.44 9.46 -36.06
N ASN A 130 -4.49 8.61 -36.18
CA ASN A 130 -5.87 9.00 -36.21
C ASN A 130 -6.36 9.47 -34.82
N ARG A 131 -7.64 9.88 -34.73
CA ARG A 131 -8.22 10.43 -33.49
C ARG A 131 -8.27 9.40 -32.35
N GLU A 132 -8.63 8.16 -32.63
CA GLU A 132 -8.75 7.09 -31.62
C GLU A 132 -7.39 6.74 -31.01
N ASP A 133 -6.36 6.69 -31.85
CA ASP A 133 -5.00 6.44 -31.38
C ASP A 133 -4.42 7.64 -30.62
N LYS A 134 -4.86 8.87 -30.92
CA LYS A 134 -4.50 10.05 -30.12
C LYS A 134 -5.03 9.95 -28.69
N GLU A 135 -6.26 9.49 -28.50
CA GLU A 135 -6.85 9.31 -27.18
C GLU A 135 -6.00 8.33 -26.33
N LYS A 136 -5.55 7.23 -26.94
CA LYS A 136 -4.64 6.27 -26.28
C LYS A 136 -3.26 6.87 -25.98
N LEU A 137 -2.74 7.71 -26.89
CA LEU A 137 -1.49 8.42 -26.65
C LEU A 137 -1.62 9.47 -25.54
N ASP A 138 -2.75 10.15 -25.42
CA ASP A 138 -3.00 11.09 -24.33
C ASP A 138 -3.04 10.39 -22.95
N GLU A 139 -3.62 9.19 -22.88
CA GLU A 139 -3.53 8.33 -21.68
C GLU A 139 -2.09 7.95 -21.35
N TYR A 140 -1.32 7.59 -22.36
CA TYR A 140 0.10 7.29 -22.21
C TYR A 140 0.91 8.51 -21.74
N PHE A 141 0.69 9.68 -22.31
CA PHE A 141 1.30 10.93 -21.87
C PHE A 141 0.94 11.29 -20.43
N THR A 142 -0.30 11.04 -20.04
CA THR A 142 -0.74 11.24 -18.65
C THR A 142 0.05 10.33 -17.71
N SER A 143 0.21 9.06 -18.06
CA SER A 143 1.00 8.11 -17.27
C SER A 143 2.47 8.53 -17.13
N ILE A 144 3.07 9.06 -18.21
CA ILE A 144 4.45 9.57 -18.17
C ILE A 144 4.56 10.80 -17.25
N ARG A 145 3.64 11.75 -17.34
CA ARG A 145 3.61 12.92 -16.45
C ARG A 145 3.47 12.54 -14.98
N ASP A 146 2.73 11.49 -14.67
CA ASP A 146 2.60 10.99 -13.30
C ASP A 146 3.91 10.38 -12.80
N VAL A 147 4.67 9.71 -13.66
CA VAL A 147 6.02 9.24 -13.31
C VAL A 147 6.96 10.42 -13.07
N GLU A 148 6.95 11.45 -13.93
CA GLU A 148 7.77 12.66 -13.75
C GLU A 148 7.48 13.36 -12.42
N LYS A 149 6.20 13.57 -12.08
CA LYS A 149 5.79 14.17 -10.80
C LYS A 149 6.32 13.38 -9.61
N ARG A 150 6.23 12.04 -9.66
CA ARG A 150 6.76 11.16 -8.60
C ARG A 150 8.28 11.26 -8.48
N LEU A 151 8.98 11.36 -9.60
CA LEU A 151 10.44 11.54 -9.61
C LEU A 151 10.82 12.90 -9.00
N GLU A 152 10.15 13.96 -9.37
CA GLU A 152 10.38 15.30 -8.82
C GLU A 152 10.07 15.36 -7.31
N LEU A 153 8.99 14.73 -6.87
CA LEU A 153 8.65 14.62 -5.45
C LEU A 153 9.77 13.91 -4.68
N ARG A 154 10.24 12.77 -5.18
CA ARG A 154 11.37 12.04 -4.57
C ARG A 154 12.61 12.90 -4.47
N ARG A 155 12.93 13.68 -5.53
CA ARG A 155 14.09 14.58 -5.55
C ARG A 155 13.95 15.69 -4.48
N ARG A 156 12.79 16.32 -4.38
CA ARG A 156 12.49 17.35 -3.38
C ARG A 156 12.71 16.83 -1.97
N TRP A 157 12.19 15.66 -1.66
CA TRP A 157 12.30 15.05 -0.34
C TRP A 157 13.67 14.40 -0.06
N ALA A 158 14.46 14.12 -1.09
CA ALA A 158 15.81 13.60 -0.94
C ALA A 158 16.75 14.56 -0.21
N SER A 159 16.54 15.87 -0.36
CA SER A 159 17.30 16.92 0.30
C SER A 159 16.81 17.29 1.70
N GLN A 160 15.62 16.79 2.10
CA GLN A 160 15.05 17.05 3.42
C GLN A 160 15.46 15.96 4.40
N PRO A 161 15.88 16.31 5.62
CA PRO A 161 16.18 15.30 6.63
C PRO A 161 14.93 14.50 7.01
N LYS A 162 15.12 13.25 7.37
CA LYS A 162 14.07 12.42 7.94
C LYS A 162 13.82 12.80 9.40
N PRO A 163 12.62 12.55 9.95
CA PRO A 163 12.37 12.70 11.37
C PRO A 163 13.36 11.86 12.19
N LYS A 164 13.69 12.32 13.40
CA LYS A 164 14.51 11.53 14.33
C LYS A 164 13.70 10.32 14.82
N PRO A 165 14.30 9.13 14.86
CA PRO A 165 13.61 7.96 15.39
C PRO A 165 13.32 8.13 16.89
N PRO A 166 12.12 7.77 17.36
CA PRO A 166 11.77 7.87 18.77
C PRO A 166 12.28 6.69 19.61
N PHE A 167 12.70 5.60 18.96
CA PHE A 167 13.22 4.37 19.57
C PHE A 167 14.23 3.70 18.62
N GLU A 168 14.85 2.65 19.08
CA GLU A 168 15.81 1.88 18.27
C GLU A 168 15.12 1.10 17.15
N ARG A 169 15.88 0.83 16.08
CA ARG A 169 15.37 0.07 14.94
C ARG A 169 14.86 -1.30 15.39
N PRO A 170 13.58 -1.62 15.16
CA PRO A 170 13.03 -2.90 15.56
C PRO A 170 13.50 -4.03 14.64
N ALA A 171 13.45 -5.26 15.15
CA ALA A 171 13.51 -6.46 14.33
C ALA A 171 12.09 -6.91 13.98
N ASN A 172 11.94 -7.55 12.82
CA ASN A 172 10.69 -8.26 12.49
C ASN A 172 10.55 -9.51 13.38
N ARG A 173 9.33 -9.74 13.84
CA ARG A 173 8.94 -10.92 14.64
C ARG A 173 7.81 -11.67 13.93
N SER A 174 6.85 -12.17 14.70
CA SER A 174 5.61 -12.72 14.16
C SER A 174 4.63 -11.62 13.77
N ARG A 175 3.67 -11.94 12.92
CA ARG A 175 2.59 -10.99 12.54
C ARG A 175 1.80 -10.49 13.74
N VAL A 176 1.56 -11.34 14.73
CA VAL A 176 0.84 -10.99 15.96
C VAL A 176 1.65 -9.98 16.79
N ALA A 177 2.94 -10.28 17.00
CA ALA A 177 3.83 -9.42 17.78
C ALA A 177 4.19 -8.11 17.07
N ASP A 178 4.21 -8.10 15.74
CA ASP A 178 4.55 -6.92 14.93
C ASP A 178 3.37 -5.95 14.75
N LEU A 179 2.14 -6.43 14.87
CA LEU A 179 0.95 -5.63 14.58
C LEU A 179 0.84 -4.35 15.43
N PRO A 180 1.05 -4.37 16.76
CA PRO A 180 1.06 -3.15 17.56
C PRO A 180 2.12 -2.14 17.12
N LEU A 181 3.31 -2.63 16.77
CA LEU A 181 4.43 -1.80 16.34
C LEU A 181 4.20 -1.20 14.95
N LEU A 182 3.56 -1.93 14.05
CA LEU A 182 3.14 -1.40 12.75
C LEU A 182 2.16 -0.24 12.91
N TYR A 183 1.18 -0.37 13.82
CA TYR A 183 0.27 0.73 14.12
C TYR A 183 0.99 1.94 14.73
N GLU A 184 1.95 1.71 15.64
CA GLU A 184 2.76 2.78 16.21
C GLU A 184 3.57 3.52 15.14
N LEU A 185 4.24 2.80 14.23
CA LEU A 185 5.01 3.38 13.14
C LEU A 185 4.11 4.14 12.14
N ILE A 186 2.91 3.63 11.85
CA ILE A 186 1.93 4.34 11.02
C ILE A 186 1.47 5.62 11.72
N ALA A 187 1.18 5.58 13.02
CA ALA A 187 0.82 6.77 13.78
C ALA A 187 1.94 7.82 13.74
N LEU A 188 3.18 7.42 13.93
CA LEU A 188 4.34 8.30 13.82
C LEU A 188 4.49 8.89 12.40
N ALA A 189 4.25 8.10 11.36
CA ALA A 189 4.29 8.59 9.99
C ALA A 189 3.23 9.68 9.73
N LEU A 190 2.03 9.51 10.28
CA LEU A 190 0.95 10.50 10.21
C LEU A 190 1.28 11.75 11.05
N GLN A 191 1.76 11.58 12.28
CA GLN A 191 2.11 12.68 13.19
C GLN A 191 3.26 13.55 12.68
N THR A 192 4.22 12.94 11.97
CA THR A 192 5.35 13.67 11.39
C THR A 192 5.06 14.23 9.99
N ASP A 193 3.83 14.13 9.52
CA ASP A 193 3.41 14.46 8.16
C ASP A 193 4.31 13.82 7.08
N SER A 194 4.91 12.67 7.42
CA SER A 194 5.70 11.88 6.46
C SER A 194 4.80 11.27 5.39
N THR A 195 3.57 10.97 5.73
CA THR A 195 2.46 10.60 4.84
C THR A 195 1.13 11.02 5.47
N ARG A 196 0.10 11.17 4.65
CA ARG A 196 -1.30 11.37 5.10
C ARG A 196 -2.19 10.18 4.78
N ILE A 197 -1.62 9.18 4.08
CA ILE A 197 -2.35 8.01 3.59
C ILE A 197 -1.56 6.77 3.95
N ALA A 198 -2.19 5.89 4.71
CA ALA A 198 -1.62 4.60 5.09
C ALA A 198 -2.64 3.48 4.88
N THR A 199 -2.20 2.42 4.25
CA THR A 199 -2.96 1.18 4.05
C THR A 199 -2.23 0.07 4.79
N LEU A 200 -2.92 -0.62 5.71
CA LEU A 200 -2.39 -1.77 6.41
C LEU A 200 -3.13 -3.02 5.97
N GLU A 201 -2.39 -3.94 5.38
CA GLU A 201 -2.86 -5.26 4.97
C GLU A 201 -2.40 -6.31 5.98
N ILE A 202 -3.36 -6.93 6.66
CA ILE A 202 -3.08 -8.06 7.56
C ILE A 202 -3.31 -9.33 6.76
N GLY A 203 -2.21 -9.95 6.30
CA GLY A 203 -2.28 -11.16 5.48
C GLY A 203 -2.92 -12.35 6.19
N GLY A 204 -3.43 -13.33 5.43
CA GLY A 204 -4.12 -14.52 5.96
C GLY A 204 -3.23 -15.75 6.17
N ASP A 205 -2.06 -15.80 5.55
CA ASP A 205 -1.22 -17.01 5.48
C ASP A 205 -0.13 -17.07 6.57
N TYR A 206 -0.40 -16.55 7.76
CA TYR A 206 0.50 -16.66 8.90
C TYR A 206 -0.08 -17.52 10.02
N LEU A 207 0.81 -18.08 10.84
CA LEU A 207 0.45 -18.86 12.03
C LEU A 207 0.47 -17.96 13.26
N PRO A 208 -0.67 -17.75 13.94
CA PRO A 208 -0.76 -16.90 15.12
C PRO A 208 -0.35 -17.64 16.41
N GLN A 209 0.85 -18.25 16.41
CA GLN A 209 1.37 -19.07 17.51
C GLN A 209 1.52 -18.28 18.82
N ASP A 210 1.77 -16.97 18.74
CA ASP A 210 1.82 -16.10 19.94
C ASP A 210 0.49 -16.05 20.70
N LEU A 211 -0.61 -16.45 20.05
CA LEU A 211 -1.94 -16.59 20.67
C LEU A 211 -2.28 -18.06 21.00
N GLY A 212 -1.31 -18.97 20.91
CA GLY A 212 -1.52 -20.40 21.13
C GLY A 212 -2.31 -21.10 20.01
N ILE A 213 -2.27 -20.56 18.80
CA ILE A 213 -3.03 -21.05 17.65
C ILE A 213 -2.07 -21.58 16.58
N ASP A 214 -2.17 -22.87 16.25
CA ASP A 214 -1.30 -23.57 15.29
C ASP A 214 -1.90 -23.68 13.88
N LYS A 215 -3.04 -23.04 13.62
CA LYS A 215 -3.68 -22.99 12.30
C LYS A 215 -3.65 -21.57 11.76
N SER A 216 -3.34 -21.41 10.46
CA SER A 216 -3.30 -20.08 9.84
C SER A 216 -4.66 -19.38 9.88
N TYR A 217 -4.65 -18.05 9.88
CA TYR A 217 -5.88 -17.25 9.81
C TYR A 217 -6.76 -17.67 8.63
N HIS A 218 -6.15 -17.81 7.44
CA HIS A 218 -6.85 -18.33 6.27
C HIS A 218 -7.44 -19.71 6.52
N GLY A 219 -6.66 -20.63 7.10
CA GLY A 219 -7.16 -21.98 7.43
C GLY A 219 -8.31 -21.96 8.45
N LEU A 220 -8.31 -21.00 9.39
CA LEU A 220 -9.41 -20.80 10.34
C LEU A 220 -10.66 -20.22 9.67
N SER A 221 -10.51 -19.38 8.64
CA SER A 221 -11.66 -18.81 7.91
C SER A 221 -12.49 -19.88 7.19
N HIS A 222 -11.92 -21.05 6.93
CA HIS A 222 -12.58 -22.24 6.41
C HIS A 222 -13.01 -23.21 7.52
N HIS A 223 -13.60 -22.69 8.60
CA HIS A 223 -13.88 -23.43 9.82
C HIS A 223 -14.96 -24.56 9.69
N GLY A 224 -15.78 -24.54 8.63
CA GLY A 224 -16.78 -25.59 8.41
C GLY A 224 -17.75 -25.83 9.59
N ASN A 225 -18.00 -24.80 10.41
CA ASN A 225 -18.76 -24.84 11.67
C ASN A 225 -18.07 -25.60 12.82
N ASP A 226 -16.76 -25.88 12.72
CA ASP A 226 -15.98 -26.41 13.84
C ASP A 226 -15.87 -25.32 14.94
N GLU A 227 -16.38 -25.66 16.14
CA GLU A 227 -16.41 -24.69 17.26
C GLU A 227 -15.03 -24.31 17.77
N ALA A 228 -14.03 -25.19 17.70
CA ALA A 228 -12.67 -24.89 18.13
C ALA A 228 -12.02 -23.91 17.16
N ALA A 229 -12.18 -24.12 15.85
CA ALA A 229 -11.70 -23.21 14.83
C ALA A 229 -12.38 -21.81 14.93
N ILE A 230 -13.68 -21.78 15.22
CA ILE A 230 -14.43 -20.53 15.45
C ILE A 230 -13.89 -19.80 16.68
N ARG A 231 -13.64 -20.49 17.81
CA ARG A 231 -13.04 -19.85 19.00
C ARG A 231 -11.66 -19.28 18.71
N HIS A 232 -10.80 -19.99 17.99
CA HIS A 232 -9.48 -19.49 17.58
C HIS A 232 -9.60 -18.26 16.67
N LEU A 233 -10.54 -18.28 15.72
CA LEU A 233 -10.79 -17.14 14.83
C LEU A 233 -11.24 -15.91 15.62
N ILE A 234 -12.18 -16.09 16.56
CA ILE A 234 -12.64 -15.01 17.46
C ILE A 234 -11.46 -14.44 18.26
N THR A 235 -10.61 -15.29 18.83
CA THR A 235 -9.42 -14.84 19.57
C THR A 235 -8.51 -13.99 18.72
N LEU A 236 -8.23 -14.44 17.50
CA LEU A 236 -7.35 -13.73 16.58
C LEU A 236 -7.96 -12.40 16.11
N GLU A 237 -9.21 -12.40 15.70
CA GLU A 237 -9.91 -11.19 15.24
C GLU A 237 -10.09 -10.19 16.39
N THR A 238 -10.38 -10.66 17.60
CA THR A 238 -10.44 -9.79 18.79
C THR A 238 -9.09 -9.12 19.01
N HIS A 239 -7.98 -9.86 18.95
CA HIS A 239 -6.65 -9.27 19.05
C HIS A 239 -6.41 -8.17 17.99
N GLN A 240 -6.74 -8.44 16.73
CA GLN A 240 -6.57 -7.46 15.65
C GLN A 240 -7.39 -6.18 15.89
N ILE A 241 -8.66 -6.33 16.30
CA ILE A 241 -9.56 -5.19 16.56
C ILE A 241 -9.11 -4.41 17.80
N GLU A 242 -8.60 -5.08 18.83
CA GLU A 242 -8.03 -4.41 20.01
C GLU A 242 -6.81 -3.55 19.67
N GLN A 243 -5.89 -4.07 18.82
CA GLN A 243 -4.75 -3.27 18.38
C GLN A 243 -5.20 -2.06 17.52
N PHE A 244 -6.16 -2.25 16.64
CA PHE A 244 -6.75 -1.16 15.88
C PHE A 244 -7.43 -0.13 16.80
N GLY A 245 -8.17 -0.56 17.81
CA GLY A 245 -8.77 0.33 18.81
C GLY A 245 -7.73 1.19 19.56
N LYS A 246 -6.58 0.60 19.94
CA LYS A 246 -5.47 1.33 20.54
C LYS A 246 -4.89 2.38 19.59
N PHE A 247 -4.71 2.03 18.32
CA PHE A 247 -4.26 2.95 17.27
C PHE A 247 -5.23 4.14 17.13
N ILE A 248 -6.52 3.91 17.02
CA ILE A 248 -7.53 4.98 16.94
C ILE A 248 -7.46 5.91 18.16
N ALA A 249 -7.31 5.34 19.37
CA ALA A 249 -7.15 6.12 20.60
C ALA A 249 -5.84 6.93 20.63
N GLN A 250 -4.78 6.46 19.97
CA GLN A 250 -3.50 7.17 19.87
C GLN A 250 -3.60 8.36 18.92
N ILE A 251 -4.13 8.16 17.70
CA ILE A 251 -4.26 9.24 16.71
C ILE A 251 -5.29 10.29 17.18
N GLY A 252 -6.36 9.89 17.86
CA GLY A 252 -7.38 10.81 18.39
C GLY A 252 -6.84 11.76 19.46
N ARG A 253 -5.81 11.36 20.22
CA ARG A 253 -5.18 12.22 21.24
C ARG A 253 -4.20 13.24 20.65
N ALA A 254 -3.69 13.00 19.44
CA ALA A 254 -2.76 13.92 18.79
C ALA A 254 -3.44 15.19 18.26
N HIS A 255 -4.77 15.26 18.27
CA HIS A 255 -5.57 16.39 17.79
C HIS A 255 -6.26 17.19 18.89
N VAL A 256 -5.94 16.93 20.15
CA VAL A 256 -6.42 17.68 21.34
C VAL A 256 -5.21 18.42 21.98
#